data_90fc4c36128e73092fad416224941b8b
#
_entry.id   90fc4c36128e73092fad416224941b8b
#
_cell.length_a   1.000
_cell.length_b   1.000
_cell.length_c   1.000
_cell.angle_alpha   90.00
_cell.angle_beta   90.00
_cell.angle_gamma   90.00
#
_symmetry.space_group_name_H-M   'P 1'
#
loop_
_entity.id
_entity.type
_entity.pdbx_description
1 polymer ?
#
loop_
_entity_poly.entity_id
_entity_poly.type
_entity_poly.pdbx_seq_one_letter_code
_entity_poly.pdbx_strand_id
1 'polypeptide(L)'
;GDTIGSRLVELGHEVMMGSRTSNNDKAQAFVQKHGQSTTSAGTFAEAADFGEILFNCTKGEVSVEAILAAGPGIAGKILIDVANPLDFSHGMPPGLIPALSNTHSLGEEIQTRFPKLKVVKTLNTMWCGIMVNPAMINEGNHTNFICGNDEDAKTTVKKLLNEFGWKDEHILDLGDISSAR
;
A
#
# COMPACT_ATOMS: atom_id res chain seq x y z
N GLY A 1 -0.21 6.11 4.99
CA GLY A 1 0.96 6.59 4.21
C GLY A 1 2.10 7.05 5.09
N ASP A 2 1.86 8.01 6.02
CA ASP A 2 2.93 8.58 6.86
C ASP A 2 3.75 7.51 7.62
N THR A 3 3.08 6.59 8.31
CA THR A 3 3.74 5.54 9.10
C THR A 3 4.64 4.63 8.25
N ILE A 4 4.13 4.18 7.10
CA ILE A 4 4.90 3.34 6.16
C ILE A 4 6.06 4.15 5.57
N GLY A 5 5.79 5.38 5.11
CA GLY A 5 6.82 6.26 4.56
C GLY A 5 7.93 6.57 5.57
N SER A 6 7.56 6.87 6.83
CA SER A 6 8.55 7.10 7.90
C SER A 6 9.45 5.87 8.12
N ARG A 7 8.86 4.67 8.13
CA ARG A 7 9.65 3.45 8.29
C ARG A 7 10.60 3.20 7.12
N LEU A 8 10.14 3.44 5.89
CA LEU A 8 10.99 3.33 4.70
C LEU A 8 12.19 4.28 4.76
N VAL A 9 11.97 5.53 5.19
CA VAL A 9 13.07 6.51 5.38
C VAL A 9 14.06 6.04 6.45
N GLU A 10 13.58 5.51 7.59
CA GLU A 10 14.43 4.93 8.63
C GLU A 10 15.29 3.76 8.13
N LEU A 11 14.79 3.00 7.16
CA LEU A 11 15.50 1.89 6.52
C LEU A 11 16.44 2.33 5.40
N GLY A 12 16.49 3.64 5.09
CA GLY A 12 17.40 4.21 4.09
C GLY A 12 16.82 4.31 2.69
N HIS A 13 15.52 4.08 2.50
CA HIS A 13 14.85 4.28 1.22
C HIS A 13 14.55 5.76 0.96
N GLU A 14 14.56 6.15 -0.31
CA GLU A 14 14.02 7.42 -0.77
C GLU A 14 12.49 7.33 -0.94
N VAL A 15 11.76 8.31 -0.42
CA VAL A 15 10.30 8.28 -0.40
C VAL A 15 9.69 9.54 -1.01
N MET A 16 8.81 9.38 -2.00
CA MET A 16 7.97 10.46 -2.49
C MET A 16 6.52 10.28 -2.04
N MET A 17 5.99 11.30 -1.37
CA MET A 17 4.58 11.35 -0.96
C MET A 17 3.73 11.91 -2.11
N GLY A 18 3.03 11.01 -2.81
CA GLY A 18 2.11 11.37 -3.88
C GLY A 18 0.75 11.86 -3.34
N SER A 19 0.21 12.90 -3.97
CA SER A 19 -1.13 13.41 -3.68
C SER A 19 -1.80 14.00 -4.93
N ARG A 20 -3.02 14.53 -4.79
CA ARG A 20 -3.72 15.18 -5.91
C ARG A 20 -3.02 16.45 -6.40
N THR A 21 -2.27 17.10 -5.53
CA THR A 21 -1.54 18.34 -5.81
C THR A 21 -0.17 18.29 -5.17
N SER A 22 0.87 18.81 -5.81
CA SER A 22 2.24 18.81 -5.30
C SER A 22 2.43 19.61 -4.00
N ASN A 23 1.54 20.56 -3.72
CA ASN A 23 1.57 21.40 -2.51
C ASN A 23 0.63 20.92 -1.40
N ASN A 24 0.30 19.63 -1.34
CA ASN A 24 -0.53 19.06 -0.29
C ASN A 24 0.13 19.21 1.09
N ASP A 25 -0.57 19.83 2.05
CA ASP A 25 -0.03 20.14 3.39
C ASP A 25 0.52 18.92 4.13
N LYS A 26 -0.16 17.77 4.04
CA LYS A 26 0.28 16.52 4.71
C LYS A 26 1.53 15.94 4.06
N ALA A 27 1.63 16.00 2.74
CA ALA A 27 2.82 15.56 2.02
C ALA A 27 4.02 16.48 2.32
N GLN A 28 3.80 17.80 2.36
CA GLN A 28 4.83 18.77 2.73
C GLN A 28 5.26 18.62 4.19
N ALA A 29 4.34 18.38 5.12
CA ALA A 29 4.67 18.11 6.53
C ALA A 29 5.53 16.84 6.69
N PHE A 30 5.29 15.81 5.89
CA PHE A 30 6.13 14.61 5.86
C PHE A 30 7.57 14.95 5.43
N VAL A 31 7.74 15.74 4.37
CA VAL A 31 9.06 16.16 3.90
C VAL A 31 9.78 17.03 4.94
N GLN A 32 9.06 17.94 5.61
CA GLN A 32 9.62 18.74 6.70
C GLN A 32 10.09 17.90 7.88
N LYS A 33 9.34 16.85 8.22
CA LYS A 33 9.66 15.93 9.33
C LYS A 33 10.93 15.11 9.07
N HIS A 34 11.13 14.65 7.85
CA HIS A 34 12.21 13.70 7.50
C HIS A 34 13.40 14.31 6.76
N GLY A 35 13.24 15.53 6.22
CA GLY A 35 14.26 16.22 5.46
C GLY A 35 14.25 15.91 3.96
N GLN A 36 14.68 16.88 3.16
CA GLN A 36 14.60 16.82 1.69
C GLN A 36 15.67 15.95 1.03
N SER A 37 16.62 15.43 1.77
CA SER A 37 17.68 14.57 1.23
C SER A 37 17.18 13.20 0.79
N THR A 38 16.16 12.68 1.46
CA THR A 38 15.60 11.34 1.23
C THR A 38 14.10 11.37 0.99
N THR A 39 13.46 12.54 1.11
CA THR A 39 12.00 12.65 0.95
C THR A 39 11.61 13.80 0.03
N SER A 40 10.53 13.57 -0.70
CA SER A 40 9.92 14.57 -1.57
C SER A 40 8.39 14.44 -1.56
N ALA A 41 7.71 15.45 -2.08
CA ALA A 41 6.27 15.45 -2.27
C ALA A 41 5.94 15.86 -3.70
N GLY A 42 4.93 15.24 -4.28
CA GLY A 42 4.49 15.50 -5.64
C GLY A 42 3.06 15.09 -5.90
N THR A 43 2.67 15.16 -7.14
CA THR A 43 1.42 14.59 -7.65
C THR A 43 1.49 13.07 -7.66
N PHE A 44 0.35 12.40 -7.88
CA PHE A 44 0.34 10.94 -8.06
C PHE A 44 1.18 10.51 -9.27
N ALA A 45 1.20 11.30 -10.35
CA ALA A 45 2.01 11.00 -11.53
C ALA A 45 3.51 11.13 -11.24
N GLU A 46 3.94 12.20 -10.58
CA GLU A 46 5.34 12.39 -10.18
C GLU A 46 5.79 11.27 -9.22
N ALA A 47 4.95 10.88 -8.27
CA ALA A 47 5.26 9.76 -7.37
C ALA A 47 5.33 8.41 -8.11
N ALA A 48 4.48 8.21 -9.12
CA ALA A 48 4.50 7.01 -9.94
C ALA A 48 5.77 6.94 -10.81
N ASP A 49 6.22 8.06 -11.37
CA ASP A 49 7.45 8.10 -12.16
C ASP A 49 8.70 7.89 -11.29
N PHE A 50 8.70 8.46 -10.08
CA PHE A 50 9.81 8.34 -9.12
C PHE A 50 9.96 6.92 -8.56
N GLY A 51 8.84 6.31 -8.08
CA GLY A 51 8.90 5.07 -7.30
C GLY A 51 9.19 3.84 -8.15
N GLU A 52 10.09 2.97 -7.71
CA GLU A 52 10.25 1.60 -8.22
C GLU A 52 9.13 0.70 -7.69
N ILE A 53 8.75 0.89 -6.43
CA ILE A 53 7.62 0.23 -5.75
C ILE A 53 6.64 1.32 -5.31
N LEU A 54 5.37 1.10 -5.58
CA LEU A 54 4.29 2.03 -5.23
C LEU A 54 3.47 1.48 -4.07
N PHE A 55 3.01 2.36 -3.19
CA PHE A 55 2.07 2.02 -2.10
C PHE A 55 0.73 2.71 -2.31
N ASN A 56 -0.35 1.95 -2.39
CA ASN A 56 -1.69 2.49 -2.29
C ASN A 56 -2.10 2.63 -0.82
N CYS A 57 -1.90 3.83 -0.29
CA CYS A 57 -2.32 4.21 1.07
C CYS A 57 -3.52 5.16 1.05
N THR A 58 -4.28 5.21 -0.04
CA THR A 58 -5.48 6.03 -0.17
C THR A 58 -6.67 5.35 0.52
N LYS A 59 -7.78 6.07 0.68
CA LYS A 59 -9.04 5.44 1.05
C LYS A 59 -9.51 4.55 -0.10
N GLY A 60 -10.03 3.35 0.21
CA GLY A 60 -10.42 2.38 -0.81
C GLY A 60 -11.44 2.91 -1.83
N GLU A 61 -12.36 3.77 -1.40
CA GLU A 61 -13.38 4.40 -2.27
C GLU A 61 -12.80 5.26 -3.40
N VAL A 62 -11.58 5.80 -3.22
CA VAL A 62 -10.89 6.67 -4.20
C VAL A 62 -9.59 6.08 -4.76
N SER A 63 -9.28 4.83 -4.42
CA SER A 63 -8.03 4.17 -4.82
C SER A 63 -7.88 4.06 -6.33
N VAL A 64 -8.92 3.64 -7.02
CA VAL A 64 -8.92 3.51 -8.49
C VAL A 64 -8.68 4.86 -9.19
N GLU A 65 -9.33 5.92 -8.70
CA GLU A 65 -9.15 7.27 -9.22
C GLU A 65 -7.72 7.79 -8.98
N ALA A 66 -7.17 7.54 -7.80
CA ALA A 66 -5.80 7.94 -7.46
C ALA A 66 -4.76 7.23 -8.35
N ILE A 67 -4.95 5.93 -8.61
CA ILE A 67 -4.08 5.15 -9.48
C ILE A 67 -4.25 5.59 -10.95
N LEU A 68 -5.46 5.91 -11.39
CA LEU A 68 -5.70 6.47 -12.71
C LEU A 68 -4.98 7.81 -12.89
N ALA A 69 -5.02 8.67 -11.88
CA ALA A 69 -4.31 9.97 -11.87
C ALA A 69 -2.78 9.83 -11.82
N ALA A 70 -2.26 8.68 -11.44
CA ALA A 70 -0.82 8.37 -11.52
C ALA A 70 -0.32 8.19 -12.97
N GLY A 71 -1.24 7.96 -13.93
CA GLY A 71 -0.93 7.94 -15.34
C GLY A 71 -0.12 6.71 -15.80
N PRO A 72 0.59 6.80 -16.94
CA PRO A 72 1.27 5.66 -17.54
C PRO A 72 2.51 5.17 -16.76
N GLY A 73 3.06 5.99 -15.86
CA GLY A 73 4.25 5.68 -15.05
C GLY A 73 4.09 4.44 -14.14
N ILE A 74 2.87 3.95 -13.94
CA ILE A 74 2.61 2.74 -13.14
C ILE A 74 2.86 1.43 -13.90
N ALA A 75 2.96 1.46 -15.23
CA ALA A 75 3.01 0.25 -16.04
C ALA A 75 4.25 -0.59 -15.73
N GLY A 76 4.04 -1.88 -15.41
CA GLY A 76 5.09 -2.83 -15.06
C GLY A 76 5.61 -2.73 -13.62
N LYS A 77 5.19 -1.72 -12.86
CA LYS A 77 5.59 -1.53 -11.46
C LYS A 77 4.80 -2.40 -10.49
N ILE A 78 5.35 -2.60 -9.31
CA ILE A 78 4.67 -3.25 -8.18
C ILE A 78 3.86 -2.20 -7.44
N LEU A 79 2.58 -2.50 -7.18
CA LEU A 79 1.72 -1.73 -6.28
C LEU A 79 1.40 -2.56 -5.04
N ILE A 80 1.92 -2.15 -3.90
CA ILE A 80 1.53 -2.70 -2.60
C ILE A 80 0.23 -2.00 -2.19
N ASP A 81 -0.87 -2.75 -2.18
CA ASP A 81 -2.19 -2.24 -1.83
C ASP A 81 -2.53 -2.56 -0.37
N VAL A 82 -2.54 -1.53 0.47
CA VAL A 82 -2.90 -1.63 1.90
C VAL A 82 -4.29 -1.04 2.19
N ALA A 83 -5.01 -0.58 1.16
CA ALA A 83 -6.31 0.05 1.31
C ALA A 83 -7.43 -0.95 1.60
N ASN A 84 -8.45 -0.52 2.33
CA ASN A 84 -9.71 -1.23 2.48
C ASN A 84 -10.86 -0.36 1.95
N PRO A 85 -11.83 -0.94 1.23
CA PRO A 85 -13.01 -0.23 0.74
C PRO A 85 -14.05 -0.07 1.86
N LEU A 86 -13.74 0.78 2.86
CA LEU A 86 -14.57 0.99 4.05
C LEU A 86 -15.73 1.94 3.75
N ASP A 87 -16.92 1.57 4.21
CA ASP A 87 -18.13 2.38 4.19
C ASP A 87 -18.47 2.87 5.59
N PHE A 88 -18.40 4.18 5.79
CA PHE A 88 -18.72 4.85 7.06
C PHE A 88 -20.13 5.43 7.10
N SER A 89 -20.96 5.22 6.09
CA SER A 89 -22.31 5.79 5.98
C SER A 89 -23.22 5.38 7.14
N HIS A 90 -22.93 4.24 7.77
CA HIS A 90 -23.67 3.72 8.94
C HIS A 90 -22.94 3.93 10.28
N GLY A 91 -21.84 4.69 10.28
CA GLY A 91 -21.07 5.03 11.50
C GLY A 91 -19.92 4.04 11.78
N MET A 92 -19.66 3.80 13.08
CA MET A 92 -18.57 2.92 13.54
C MET A 92 -19.14 1.68 14.27
N PRO A 93 -18.60 0.47 14.03
CA PRO A 93 -17.52 0.17 13.07
C PRO A 93 -17.99 0.29 11.63
N PRO A 94 -17.09 0.66 10.67
CA PRO A 94 -17.45 0.76 9.27
C PRO A 94 -17.75 -0.61 8.67
N GLY A 95 -18.66 -0.64 7.71
CA GLY A 95 -18.84 -1.79 6.82
C GLY A 95 -17.83 -1.80 5.67
N LEU A 96 -18.00 -2.73 4.74
CA LEU A 96 -17.32 -2.70 3.44
C LEU A 96 -18.30 -2.19 2.38
N ILE A 97 -17.78 -1.51 1.36
CA ILE A 97 -18.54 -1.13 0.17
C ILE A 97 -19.04 -2.43 -0.49
N PRO A 98 -20.36 -2.67 -0.63
CA PRO A 98 -20.91 -3.95 -1.08
C PRO A 98 -20.36 -4.45 -2.42
N ALA A 99 -20.12 -3.52 -3.37
CA ALA A 99 -19.57 -3.86 -4.68
C ALA A 99 -18.11 -4.32 -4.66
N LEU A 100 -17.39 -4.09 -3.55
CA LEU A 100 -15.96 -4.41 -3.37
C LEU A 100 -15.74 -5.37 -2.18
N SER A 101 -16.72 -6.24 -1.92
CA SER A 101 -16.66 -7.22 -0.83
C SER A 101 -17.27 -8.58 -1.24
N ASN A 102 -16.82 -9.64 -0.61
CA ASN A 102 -17.25 -11.03 -0.80
C ASN A 102 -17.02 -11.62 -2.20
N THR A 103 -17.72 -11.14 -3.23
CA THR A 103 -17.67 -11.68 -4.60
C THR A 103 -16.64 -10.96 -5.47
N HIS A 104 -16.21 -9.80 -5.06
CA HIS A 104 -15.21 -8.96 -5.74
C HIS A 104 -14.47 -8.10 -4.72
N SER A 105 -13.22 -7.77 -4.97
CA SER A 105 -12.39 -6.97 -4.04
C SER A 105 -11.82 -5.74 -4.71
N LEU A 106 -11.40 -4.76 -3.91
CA LEU A 106 -10.67 -3.59 -4.39
C LEU A 106 -9.37 -4.00 -5.13
N GLY A 107 -8.67 -5.03 -4.63
CA GLY A 107 -7.46 -5.55 -5.28
C GLY A 107 -7.73 -6.09 -6.68
N GLU A 108 -8.82 -6.85 -6.84
CA GLU A 108 -9.27 -7.36 -8.15
C GLU A 108 -9.68 -6.22 -9.09
N GLU A 109 -10.42 -5.22 -8.60
CA GLU A 109 -10.82 -4.06 -9.38
C GLU A 109 -9.60 -3.28 -9.89
N ILE A 110 -8.61 -3.03 -9.03
CA ILE A 110 -7.35 -2.36 -9.42
C ILE A 110 -6.61 -3.21 -10.47
N GLN A 111 -6.41 -4.51 -10.22
CA GLN A 111 -5.68 -5.38 -11.15
C GLN A 111 -6.37 -5.49 -12.50
N THR A 112 -7.70 -5.52 -12.54
CA THR A 112 -8.49 -5.58 -13.78
C THR A 112 -8.36 -4.29 -14.58
N ARG A 113 -8.45 -3.15 -13.92
CA ARG A 113 -8.34 -1.83 -14.57
C ARG A 113 -6.93 -1.52 -15.06
N PHE A 114 -5.93 -2.00 -14.36
CA PHE A 114 -4.52 -1.74 -14.64
C PHE A 114 -3.75 -3.06 -14.85
N PRO A 115 -4.00 -3.77 -15.97
CA PRO A 115 -3.48 -5.13 -16.16
C PRO A 115 -1.96 -5.22 -16.27
N LYS A 116 -1.27 -4.10 -16.53
CA LYS A 116 0.20 -4.05 -16.54
C LYS A 116 0.81 -3.74 -15.16
N LEU A 117 -0.01 -3.33 -14.19
CA LEU A 117 0.41 -3.10 -12.81
C LEU A 117 0.46 -4.44 -12.07
N LYS A 118 1.48 -4.68 -11.28
CA LYS A 118 1.62 -5.90 -10.47
C LYS A 118 1.07 -5.63 -9.08
N VAL A 119 -0.22 -5.90 -8.87
CA VAL A 119 -0.89 -5.63 -7.59
C VAL A 119 -0.56 -6.72 -6.58
N VAL A 120 -0.07 -6.31 -5.42
CA VAL A 120 0.17 -7.17 -4.26
C VAL A 120 -0.61 -6.63 -3.07
N LYS A 121 -1.62 -7.35 -2.63
CA LYS A 121 -2.44 -7.02 -1.45
C LYS A 121 -1.78 -7.54 -0.20
N THR A 122 -1.57 -6.68 0.79
CA THR A 122 -1.01 -7.07 2.09
C THR A 122 -1.24 -5.97 3.13
N LEU A 123 -0.97 -6.25 4.42
CA LEU A 123 -1.00 -5.32 5.55
C LEU A 123 -2.37 -4.71 5.89
N ASN A 124 -3.39 -4.92 5.10
CA ASN A 124 -4.71 -4.28 5.21
C ASN A 124 -5.55 -4.77 6.40
N THR A 125 -5.13 -5.82 7.12
CA THR A 125 -5.87 -6.43 8.22
C THR A 125 -5.44 -5.94 9.61
N MET A 126 -4.58 -4.93 9.68
CA MET A 126 -3.99 -4.47 10.93
C MET A 126 -3.86 -2.94 11.01
N TRP A 127 -3.63 -2.44 12.22
CA TRP A 127 -3.30 -1.04 12.45
C TRP A 127 -1.91 -0.68 11.90
N CYS A 128 -1.76 0.54 11.38
CA CYS A 128 -0.56 0.98 10.64
C CYS A 128 0.76 0.87 11.44
N GLY A 129 0.74 0.99 12.76
CA GLY A 129 1.94 0.79 13.59
C GLY A 129 2.46 -0.65 13.53
N ILE A 130 1.55 -1.63 13.50
CA ILE A 130 1.90 -3.05 13.41
C ILE A 130 2.43 -3.40 12.02
N MET A 131 1.91 -2.74 10.96
CA MET A 131 2.36 -2.96 9.58
C MET A 131 3.89 -2.85 9.46
N VAL A 132 4.48 -1.89 10.16
CA VAL A 132 5.90 -1.53 10.05
C VAL A 132 6.74 -1.96 11.26
N ASN A 133 6.11 -2.51 12.28
CA ASN A 133 6.76 -3.07 13.47
C ASN A 133 5.91 -4.20 14.08
N PRO A 134 5.95 -5.41 13.51
CA PRO A 134 5.17 -6.54 14.00
C PRO A 134 5.46 -6.93 15.44
N ALA A 135 6.66 -6.63 15.96
CA ALA A 135 7.06 -6.96 17.32
C ALA A 135 6.23 -6.22 18.40
N MET A 136 5.44 -5.22 18.04
CA MET A 136 4.52 -4.52 18.96
C MET A 136 3.45 -5.45 19.55
N ILE A 137 3.13 -6.55 18.90
CA ILE A 137 2.15 -7.53 19.38
C ILE A 137 2.83 -8.90 19.44
N ASN A 138 2.75 -9.54 20.61
CA ASN A 138 3.21 -10.91 20.85
C ASN A 138 4.60 -11.19 20.26
N GLU A 139 5.53 -10.23 20.40
CA GLU A 139 6.91 -10.32 19.90
C GLU A 139 7.00 -10.64 18.38
N GLY A 140 5.99 -10.26 17.62
CA GLY A 140 5.88 -10.54 16.18
C GLY A 140 5.29 -11.91 15.84
N ASN A 141 4.85 -12.69 16.83
CA ASN A 141 4.25 -14.00 16.60
C ASN A 141 2.76 -13.88 16.23
N HIS A 142 2.51 -13.35 15.05
CA HIS A 142 1.19 -13.25 14.44
C HIS A 142 1.32 -13.18 12.91
N THR A 143 0.25 -13.45 12.17
CA THR A 143 0.29 -13.65 10.73
C THR A 143 -0.08 -12.37 9.97
N ASN A 144 0.69 -12.05 8.93
CA ASN A 144 0.33 -11.14 7.86
C ASN A 144 -0.01 -11.93 6.60
N PHE A 145 -1.00 -11.50 5.85
CA PHE A 145 -1.43 -12.13 4.61
C PHE A 145 -0.86 -11.38 3.41
N ILE A 146 -0.56 -12.13 2.34
CA ILE A 146 -0.15 -11.58 1.05
C ILE A 146 -0.88 -12.33 -0.08
N CYS A 147 -1.34 -11.62 -1.10
CA CYS A 147 -1.85 -12.22 -2.34
C CYS A 147 -1.59 -11.31 -3.54
N GLY A 148 -1.55 -11.90 -4.73
CA GLY A 148 -1.28 -11.20 -5.98
C GLY A 148 -0.99 -12.16 -7.10
N ASN A 149 -1.15 -11.72 -8.36
CA ASN A 149 -1.02 -12.59 -9.53
C ASN A 149 0.42 -12.82 -10.00
N ASP A 150 1.37 -11.98 -9.57
CA ASP A 150 2.77 -12.01 -10.01
C ASP A 150 3.66 -12.51 -8.87
N GLU A 151 4.26 -13.70 -9.03
CA GLU A 151 5.08 -14.36 -8.01
C GLU A 151 6.37 -13.58 -7.69
N ASP A 152 6.99 -12.96 -8.70
CA ASP A 152 8.21 -12.17 -8.52
C ASP A 152 7.89 -10.88 -7.73
N ALA A 153 6.73 -10.27 -8.00
CA ALA A 153 6.27 -9.13 -7.23
C ALA A 153 5.98 -9.50 -5.77
N LYS A 154 5.30 -10.62 -5.51
CA LYS A 154 5.09 -11.12 -4.13
C LYS A 154 6.42 -11.40 -3.43
N THR A 155 7.38 -12.00 -4.12
CA THR A 155 8.73 -12.26 -3.58
C THR A 155 9.44 -10.95 -3.21
N THR A 156 9.36 -9.94 -4.06
CA THR A 156 9.93 -8.61 -3.81
C THR A 156 9.27 -7.94 -2.60
N VAL A 157 7.95 -8.02 -2.51
CA VAL A 157 7.19 -7.47 -1.38
C VAL A 157 7.52 -8.19 -0.08
N LYS A 158 7.67 -9.53 -0.09
CA LYS A 158 8.09 -10.29 1.11
C LYS A 158 9.45 -9.80 1.64
N LYS A 159 10.42 -9.52 0.77
CA LYS A 159 11.71 -8.95 1.19
C LYS A 159 11.54 -7.61 1.90
N LEU A 160 10.71 -6.72 1.36
CA LEU A 160 10.41 -5.44 1.99
C LEU A 160 9.68 -5.60 3.34
N LEU A 161 8.76 -6.56 3.45
CA LEU A 161 8.12 -6.90 4.71
C LEU A 161 9.13 -7.42 5.76
N ASN A 162 10.15 -8.17 5.32
CA ASN A 162 11.22 -8.60 6.21
C ASN A 162 12.03 -7.39 6.76
N GLU A 163 12.26 -6.36 5.95
CA GLU A 163 12.89 -5.11 6.41
C GLU A 163 12.03 -4.40 7.48
N PHE A 164 10.69 -4.53 7.42
CA PHE A 164 9.79 -4.03 8.46
C PHE A 164 9.82 -4.90 9.75
N GLY A 165 10.44 -6.09 9.68
CA GLY A 165 10.58 -7.01 10.80
C GLY A 165 9.65 -8.22 10.74
N TRP A 166 8.86 -8.39 9.68
CA TRP A 166 8.07 -9.60 9.46
C TRP A 166 8.99 -10.78 9.15
N LYS A 167 8.75 -11.93 9.80
CA LYS A 167 9.46 -13.17 9.49
C LYS A 167 8.72 -13.94 8.40
N ASP A 168 9.45 -14.67 7.55
CA ASP A 168 8.86 -15.45 6.45
C ASP A 168 7.77 -16.42 6.92
N GLU A 169 7.98 -17.06 8.08
CA GLU A 169 7.02 -17.99 8.69
C GLU A 169 5.69 -17.33 9.11
N HIS A 170 5.66 -15.99 9.20
CA HIS A 170 4.50 -15.20 9.55
C HIS A 170 3.90 -14.45 8.36
N ILE A 171 4.40 -14.66 7.15
CA ILE A 171 3.85 -14.10 5.91
C ILE A 171 3.16 -15.23 5.15
N LEU A 172 1.85 -15.35 5.32
CA LEU A 172 1.05 -16.39 4.66
C LEU A 172 0.60 -15.93 3.28
N ASP A 173 1.07 -16.63 2.25
CA ASP A 173 0.67 -16.40 0.87
C ASP A 173 -0.67 -17.09 0.60
N LEU A 174 -1.66 -16.32 0.22
CA LEU A 174 -3.02 -16.79 -0.09
C LEU A 174 -3.24 -17.07 -1.58
N GLY A 175 -2.19 -16.94 -2.42
CA GLY A 175 -2.25 -17.17 -3.86
C GLY A 175 -2.53 -15.89 -4.66
N ASP A 176 -3.48 -15.99 -5.59
CA ASP A 176 -3.79 -14.89 -6.51
C ASP A 176 -4.59 -13.75 -5.86
N ILE A 177 -4.81 -12.66 -6.64
CA ILE A 177 -5.49 -11.44 -6.16
C ILE A 177 -6.95 -11.67 -5.76
N SER A 178 -7.60 -12.77 -6.18
CA SER A 178 -8.97 -13.07 -5.76
C SER A 178 -9.09 -13.36 -4.26
N SER A 179 -7.97 -13.72 -3.62
CA SER A 179 -7.88 -13.92 -2.17
C SER A 179 -7.91 -12.61 -1.37
N ALA A 180 -7.98 -11.46 -2.04
CA ALA A 180 -8.20 -10.15 -1.42
C ALA A 180 -9.66 -9.85 -1.03
N ARG A 181 -10.58 -10.80 -1.23
CA ARG A 181 -12.01 -10.72 -0.90
C ARG A 181 -12.27 -10.74 0.60
#